data_9694fa1d0e69ddac3ad27a34a3fc2756
#
_entry.id   9694fa1d0e69ddac3ad27a34a3fc2756
#
_cell.length_a   1.000
_cell.length_b   1.000
_cell.length_c   1.000
_cell.angle_alpha   90.00
_cell.angle_beta   90.00
_cell.angle_gamma   90.00
#
_symmetry.space_group_name_H-M   'P 1'
#
loop_
_entity.id
_entity.type
_entity.pdbx_description
1 polymer ?
#
loop_
_entity_poly.entity_id
_entity_poly.type
_entity_poly.pdbx_seq_one_letter_code
_entity_poly.pdbx_strand_id
1 'polypeptide(L)'
;NAARFELLERGIQSVKVRKISNKLGVTTGAFYHVYKNLAELHNDLVNDWKARNTEPLLKAILEAAPDGRKQLLAWDTVIQFEQNYNPIYDNVIRDWARISPPVKEAVKQIDTKRINVLQDIYMNLGYDEKTAEFRAKIMYYHQIGYQTLAVEESLDQRLMNAAYYAEIISENPQEYPYNDPDGVRRIMNSNLGKNK
;
A
#
# COMPACT_ATOMS: atom_id res chain seq x y z
N ASN A 1 3.23 7.75 -17.32
CA ASN A 1 2.00 6.93 -17.41
C ASN A 1 2.17 5.67 -18.26
N ALA A 2 2.75 5.74 -19.49
CA ALA A 2 2.88 4.55 -20.37
C ALA A 2 3.75 3.44 -19.76
N ALA A 3 4.89 3.79 -19.17
CA ALA A 3 5.79 2.81 -18.54
C ALA A 3 5.14 2.14 -17.31
N ARG A 4 4.43 2.91 -16.48
CA ARG A 4 3.67 2.36 -15.35
C ARG A 4 2.58 1.39 -15.82
N PHE A 5 1.83 1.73 -16.86
CA PHE A 5 0.84 0.83 -17.45
C PHE A 5 1.48 -0.50 -17.89
N GLU A 6 2.61 -0.45 -18.61
CA GLU A 6 3.31 -1.66 -19.04
C GLU A 6 3.81 -2.49 -17.86
N LEU A 7 4.29 -1.82 -16.80
CA LEU A 7 4.72 -2.48 -15.57
C LEU A 7 3.56 -3.20 -14.87
N LEU A 8 2.42 -2.52 -14.71
CA LEU A 8 1.25 -3.07 -14.01
C LEU A 8 0.62 -4.25 -14.76
N GLU A 9 0.52 -4.15 -16.09
CA GLU A 9 -0.13 -5.17 -16.92
C GLU A 9 0.74 -6.39 -17.20
N ARG A 10 2.06 -6.20 -17.31
CA ARG A 10 2.95 -7.22 -17.91
C ARG A 10 4.30 -7.38 -17.20
N GLY A 11 4.47 -6.71 -16.07
CA GLY A 11 5.71 -6.75 -15.30
C GLY A 11 6.89 -6.01 -15.95
N ILE A 12 8.01 -5.97 -15.21
CA ILE A 12 9.20 -5.17 -15.59
C ILE A 12 9.83 -5.56 -16.93
N GLN A 13 9.71 -6.82 -17.33
CA GLN A 13 10.27 -7.31 -18.60
C GLN A 13 9.60 -6.65 -19.83
N SER A 14 8.42 -6.09 -19.67
CA SER A 14 7.69 -5.37 -20.71
C SER A 14 8.09 -3.89 -20.82
N VAL A 15 8.73 -3.33 -19.81
CA VAL A 15 9.18 -1.93 -19.77
C VAL A 15 10.43 -1.76 -20.62
N LYS A 16 10.23 -1.57 -21.93
CA LYS A 16 11.29 -1.42 -22.93
C LYS A 16 11.12 -0.12 -23.69
N VAL A 17 12.23 0.59 -23.97
CA VAL A 17 12.23 1.89 -24.67
C VAL A 17 11.37 1.85 -25.94
N ARG A 18 11.62 0.88 -26.81
CA ARG A 18 10.88 0.75 -28.09
C ARG A 18 9.37 0.58 -27.87
N LYS A 19 8.98 -0.22 -26.88
CA LYS A 19 7.57 -0.49 -26.58
C LYS A 19 6.85 0.75 -26.04
N ILE A 20 7.52 1.47 -25.13
CA ILE A 20 7.00 2.71 -24.55
C ILE A 20 6.90 3.79 -25.64
N SER A 21 7.93 3.96 -26.47
CA SER A 21 7.93 4.92 -27.58
C SER A 21 6.80 4.64 -28.55
N ASN A 22 6.62 3.38 -28.97
CA ASN A 22 5.54 2.98 -29.85
C ASN A 22 4.15 3.28 -29.24
N LYS A 23 3.97 3.00 -27.94
CA LYS A 23 2.71 3.27 -27.24
C LYS A 23 2.39 4.75 -27.16
N LEU A 24 3.39 5.59 -27.10
CA LEU A 24 3.25 7.06 -27.07
C LEU A 24 3.21 7.69 -28.48
N GLY A 25 3.42 6.93 -29.54
CA GLY A 25 3.50 7.46 -30.91
C GLY A 25 4.73 8.34 -31.15
N VAL A 26 5.82 8.11 -30.42
CA VAL A 26 7.07 8.90 -30.53
C VAL A 26 8.24 8.04 -30.96
N THR A 27 9.32 8.68 -31.42
CA THR A 27 10.57 7.98 -31.76
C THR A 27 11.33 7.54 -30.50
N THR A 28 12.17 6.52 -30.63
CA THR A 28 13.09 6.14 -29.53
C THR A 28 14.08 7.26 -29.20
N GLY A 29 14.42 8.13 -30.17
CA GLY A 29 15.21 9.35 -29.92
C GLY A 29 14.51 10.31 -28.95
N ALA A 30 13.19 10.48 -29.06
CA ALA A 30 12.43 11.29 -28.13
C ALA A 30 12.50 10.79 -26.68
N PHE A 31 12.59 9.45 -26.48
CA PHE A 31 12.82 8.88 -25.15
C PHE A 31 14.16 9.37 -24.56
N TYR A 32 15.22 9.37 -25.34
CA TYR A 32 16.56 9.75 -24.87
C TYR A 32 16.76 11.26 -24.69
N HIS A 33 15.80 12.09 -25.10
CA HIS A 33 15.74 13.50 -24.70
C HIS A 33 15.24 13.67 -23.25
N VAL A 34 14.44 12.70 -22.72
CA VAL A 34 13.88 12.76 -21.38
C VAL A 34 14.71 11.92 -20.39
N TYR A 35 15.15 10.74 -20.79
CA TYR A 35 15.87 9.79 -19.95
C TYR A 35 17.23 9.44 -20.58
N LYS A 36 18.30 9.55 -19.81
CA LYS A 36 19.65 9.16 -20.29
C LYS A 36 19.72 7.67 -20.63
N ASN A 37 18.98 6.84 -19.92
CA ASN A 37 18.95 5.39 -20.10
C ASN A 37 17.68 4.80 -19.47
N LEU A 38 17.48 3.50 -19.68
CA LEU A 38 16.33 2.78 -19.10
C LEU A 38 16.37 2.71 -17.57
N ALA A 39 17.55 2.72 -16.95
CA ALA A 39 17.68 2.68 -15.49
C ALA A 39 17.10 3.95 -14.82
N GLU A 40 17.23 5.10 -15.47
CA GLU A 40 16.64 6.35 -14.98
C GLU A 40 15.11 6.27 -14.98
N LEU A 41 14.50 5.74 -16.04
CA LEU A 41 13.06 5.44 -16.06
C LEU A 41 12.65 4.41 -14.99
N HIS A 42 13.48 3.40 -14.74
CA HIS A 42 13.23 2.41 -13.68
C HIS A 42 13.23 3.09 -12.30
N ASN A 43 14.14 4.00 -12.04
CA ASN A 43 14.17 4.77 -10.79
C ASN A 43 12.89 5.61 -10.64
N ASP A 44 12.42 6.24 -11.71
CA ASP A 44 11.18 7.01 -11.71
C ASP A 44 9.95 6.14 -11.42
N LEU A 45 9.91 4.91 -11.93
CA LEU A 45 8.83 3.96 -11.62
C LEU A 45 8.81 3.57 -10.14
N VAL A 46 9.98 3.34 -9.55
CA VAL A 46 10.09 3.07 -8.09
C VAL A 46 9.66 4.29 -7.28
N ASN A 47 10.05 5.49 -7.68
CA ASN A 47 9.63 6.72 -7.00
C ASN A 47 8.13 6.99 -7.17
N ASP A 48 7.56 6.76 -8.35
CA ASP A 48 6.11 6.86 -8.60
C ASP A 48 5.32 5.86 -7.73
N TRP A 49 5.83 4.62 -7.56
CA TRP A 49 5.26 3.66 -6.62
C TRP A 49 5.29 4.16 -5.18
N LYS A 50 6.43 4.66 -4.70
CA LYS A 50 6.54 5.22 -3.34
C LYS A 50 5.54 6.35 -3.12
N ALA A 51 5.46 7.29 -4.07
CA ALA A 51 4.57 8.44 -3.99
C ALA A 51 3.08 8.06 -4.03
N ARG A 52 2.71 6.99 -4.74
CA ARG A 52 1.30 6.59 -4.88
C ARG A 52 0.83 5.59 -3.82
N ASN A 53 1.70 4.69 -3.41
CA ASN A 53 1.32 3.57 -2.53
C ASN A 53 1.75 3.77 -1.07
N THR A 54 2.63 4.73 -0.77
CA THR A 54 3.12 4.91 0.60
C THR A 54 2.80 6.29 1.15
N GLU A 55 3.08 7.35 0.40
CA GLU A 55 2.89 8.70 0.93
C GLU A 55 1.43 9.03 1.31
N PRO A 56 0.39 8.66 0.51
CA PRO A 56 -1.00 8.91 0.90
C PRO A 56 -1.42 8.13 2.15
N LEU A 57 -0.95 6.88 2.28
CA LEU A 57 -1.19 6.05 3.46
C LEU A 57 -0.60 6.68 4.72
N LEU A 58 0.67 7.08 4.67
CA LEU A 58 1.35 7.71 5.80
C LEU A 58 0.73 9.05 6.17
N LYS A 59 0.31 9.83 5.17
CA LYS A 59 -0.38 11.09 5.38
C LYS A 59 -1.69 10.90 6.14
N ALA A 60 -2.54 9.96 5.71
CA ALA A 60 -3.81 9.67 6.36
C ALA A 60 -3.62 9.25 7.84
N ILE A 61 -2.61 8.43 8.12
CA ILE A 61 -2.28 8.00 9.49
C ILE A 61 -1.77 9.18 10.33
N LEU A 62 -0.90 10.02 9.77
CA LEU A 62 -0.33 11.17 10.47
C LEU A 62 -1.41 12.20 10.84
N GLU A 63 -2.37 12.45 9.94
CA GLU A 63 -3.50 13.36 10.18
C GLU A 63 -4.43 12.87 11.30
N ALA A 64 -4.43 11.57 11.60
CA ALA A 64 -5.20 10.96 12.68
C ALA A 64 -4.44 10.89 14.02
N ALA A 65 -3.13 11.21 14.04
CA ALA A 65 -2.31 11.18 15.26
C ALA A 65 -2.74 12.23 16.29
N PRO A 66 -2.52 12.01 17.60
CA PRO A 66 -1.94 10.80 18.22
C PRO A 66 -2.98 9.74 18.63
N ASP A 67 -4.20 9.80 18.12
CA ASP A 67 -5.27 8.85 18.44
C ASP A 67 -5.03 7.52 17.69
N GLY A 68 -4.50 6.52 18.41
CA GLY A 68 -4.14 5.22 17.83
C GLY A 68 -5.32 4.51 17.16
N ARG A 69 -6.55 4.69 17.66
CA ARG A 69 -7.75 4.10 17.05
C ARG A 69 -8.08 4.74 15.71
N LYS A 70 -8.03 6.07 15.63
CA LYS A 70 -8.24 6.79 14.38
C LYS A 70 -7.12 6.49 13.37
N GLN A 71 -5.89 6.33 13.85
CA GLN A 71 -4.76 5.94 13.01
C GLN A 71 -4.94 4.55 12.42
N LEU A 72 -5.38 3.56 13.24
CA LEU A 72 -5.66 2.20 12.75
C LEU A 72 -6.82 2.20 11.77
N LEU A 73 -7.89 2.95 12.04
CA LEU A 73 -9.00 3.13 11.12
C LEU A 73 -8.57 3.80 9.80
N ALA A 74 -7.64 4.77 9.86
CA ALA A 74 -7.09 5.39 8.65
C ALA A 74 -6.28 4.39 7.80
N TRP A 75 -5.46 3.56 8.44
CA TRP A 75 -4.77 2.45 7.79
C TRP A 75 -5.75 1.51 7.08
N ASP A 76 -6.74 0.97 7.81
CA ASP A 76 -7.73 0.03 7.28
C ASP A 76 -8.53 0.67 6.14
N THR A 77 -8.94 1.93 6.29
CA THR A 77 -9.70 2.65 5.26
C THR A 77 -8.93 2.72 3.93
N VAL A 78 -7.67 3.12 3.96
CA VAL A 78 -6.85 3.20 2.74
C VAL A 78 -6.67 1.83 2.10
N ILE A 79 -6.43 0.80 2.89
CA ILE A 79 -6.18 -0.56 2.42
C ILE A 79 -7.46 -1.21 1.87
N GLN A 80 -8.59 -1.11 2.58
CA GLN A 80 -9.83 -1.80 2.20
C GLN A 80 -10.51 -1.17 0.99
N PHE A 81 -10.49 0.16 0.89
CA PHE A 81 -11.09 0.85 -0.26
C PHE A 81 -10.12 1.07 -1.42
N GLU A 82 -8.85 0.72 -1.25
CA GLU A 82 -7.79 0.90 -2.28
C GLU A 82 -7.71 2.35 -2.81
N GLN A 83 -8.14 3.31 -2.00
CA GLN A 83 -8.09 4.72 -2.33
C GLN A 83 -6.68 5.26 -2.13
N ASN A 84 -6.07 5.74 -3.23
CA ASN A 84 -4.67 6.16 -3.21
C ASN A 84 -3.69 5.07 -2.74
N TYR A 85 -4.06 3.82 -2.96
CA TYR A 85 -3.26 2.63 -2.76
C TYR A 85 -3.63 1.60 -3.82
N ASN A 86 -2.64 0.97 -4.45
CA ASN A 86 -2.86 -0.02 -5.50
C ASN A 86 -2.09 -1.31 -5.16
N PRO A 87 -2.79 -2.38 -4.72
CA PRO A 87 -2.15 -3.65 -4.36
C PRO A 87 -1.41 -4.30 -5.53
N ILE A 88 -1.91 -4.15 -6.77
CA ILE A 88 -1.23 -4.66 -7.97
C ILE A 88 0.14 -3.98 -8.12
N TYR A 89 0.21 -2.66 -7.86
CA TYR A 89 1.48 -1.94 -7.95
C TYR A 89 2.49 -2.43 -6.91
N ASP A 90 2.05 -2.67 -5.67
CA ASP A 90 2.91 -3.26 -4.63
C ASP A 90 3.44 -4.64 -5.08
N ASN A 91 2.56 -5.51 -5.60
CA ASN A 91 2.94 -6.85 -6.03
C ASN A 91 3.94 -6.86 -7.19
N VAL A 92 3.71 -6.08 -8.25
CA VAL A 92 4.64 -6.04 -9.39
C VAL A 92 6.00 -5.45 -9.04
N ILE A 93 6.06 -4.50 -8.09
CA ILE A 93 7.33 -3.97 -7.56
C ILE A 93 8.04 -5.05 -6.72
N ARG A 94 7.33 -5.83 -5.91
CA ARG A 94 7.89 -6.94 -5.13
C ARG A 94 8.43 -8.05 -6.03
N ASP A 95 7.72 -8.38 -7.11
CA ASP A 95 8.21 -9.34 -8.11
C ASP A 95 9.48 -8.82 -8.81
N TRP A 96 9.51 -7.54 -9.16
CA TRP A 96 10.70 -6.93 -9.71
C TRP A 96 11.88 -6.93 -8.72
N ALA A 97 11.62 -6.73 -7.43
CA ALA A 97 12.63 -6.78 -6.36
C ALA A 97 13.35 -8.14 -6.26
N ARG A 98 12.74 -9.24 -6.72
CA ARG A 98 13.36 -10.58 -6.74
C ARG A 98 14.58 -10.66 -7.66
N ILE A 99 14.61 -9.83 -8.69
CA ILE A 99 15.66 -9.84 -9.74
C ILE A 99 16.47 -8.54 -9.79
N SER A 100 16.16 -7.55 -8.96
CA SER A 100 16.82 -6.23 -8.97
C SER A 100 17.24 -5.82 -7.56
N PRO A 101 18.54 -5.88 -7.21
CA PRO A 101 19.03 -5.48 -5.89
C PRO A 101 18.66 -4.04 -5.50
N PRO A 102 18.72 -3.01 -6.39
CA PRO A 102 18.28 -1.66 -6.03
C PRO A 102 16.79 -1.58 -5.67
N VAL A 103 15.92 -2.30 -6.40
CA VAL A 103 14.48 -2.33 -6.11
C VAL A 103 14.20 -3.10 -4.82
N LYS A 104 14.93 -4.18 -4.57
CA LYS A 104 14.87 -4.93 -3.30
C LYS A 104 15.17 -4.03 -2.11
N GLU A 105 16.21 -3.22 -2.21
CA GLU A 105 16.55 -2.28 -1.14
C GLU A 105 15.46 -1.21 -0.96
N ALA A 106 14.90 -0.68 -2.06
CA ALA A 106 13.79 0.27 -2.00
C ALA A 106 12.54 -0.34 -1.33
N VAL A 107 12.19 -1.58 -1.65
CA VAL A 107 11.08 -2.32 -1.00
C VAL A 107 11.34 -2.49 0.49
N LYS A 108 12.54 -2.93 0.87
CA LYS A 108 12.93 -3.08 2.28
C LYS A 108 12.78 -1.80 3.07
N GLN A 109 13.20 -0.67 2.51
CA GLN A 109 13.07 0.64 3.16
C GLN A 109 11.60 1.02 3.37
N ILE A 110 10.74 0.79 2.38
CA ILE A 110 9.31 1.07 2.47
C ILE A 110 8.64 0.11 3.47
N ASP A 111 8.96 -1.17 3.46
CA ASP A 111 8.44 -2.15 4.42
C ASP A 111 8.80 -1.73 5.86
N THR A 112 10.06 -1.36 6.09
CA THR A 112 10.52 -0.86 7.40
C THR A 112 9.73 0.39 7.81
N LYS A 113 9.56 1.37 6.91
CA LYS A 113 8.82 2.60 7.18
C LYS A 113 7.36 2.33 7.55
N ARG A 114 6.68 1.44 6.82
CA ARG A 114 5.28 1.06 7.08
C ARG A 114 5.13 0.29 8.40
N ILE A 115 6.05 -0.63 8.71
CA ILE A 115 6.06 -1.37 9.97
C ILE A 115 6.27 -0.42 11.16
N ASN A 116 7.20 0.53 11.06
CA ASN A 116 7.45 1.50 12.13
C ASN A 116 6.21 2.36 12.40
N VAL A 117 5.53 2.82 11.36
CA VAL A 117 4.28 3.59 11.52
C VAL A 117 3.17 2.75 12.18
N LEU A 118 3.04 1.46 11.81
CA LEU A 118 2.12 0.56 12.51
C LEU A 118 2.52 0.35 13.98
N GLN A 119 3.81 0.25 14.29
CA GLN A 119 4.29 0.18 15.65
C GLN A 119 3.90 1.42 16.47
N ASP A 120 4.05 2.62 15.89
CA ASP A 120 3.63 3.86 16.52
C ASP A 120 2.11 3.87 16.80
N ILE A 121 1.30 3.35 15.87
CA ILE A 121 -0.15 3.18 16.06
C ILE A 121 -0.43 2.31 17.29
N TYR A 122 0.21 1.15 17.40
CA TYR A 122 0.01 0.25 18.54
C TYR A 122 0.52 0.84 19.85
N MET A 123 1.61 1.61 19.83
CA MET A 123 2.05 2.38 21.01
C MET A 123 1.02 3.45 21.42
N ASN A 124 0.41 4.15 20.46
CA ASN A 124 -0.67 5.11 20.71
C ASN A 124 -1.97 4.44 21.18
N LEU A 125 -2.14 3.13 20.95
CA LEU A 125 -3.21 2.31 21.53
C LEU A 125 -2.91 1.87 22.98
N GLY A 126 -1.69 2.15 23.49
CA GLY A 126 -1.30 1.86 24.87
C GLY A 126 -0.49 0.57 25.05
N TYR A 127 -0.08 -0.10 23.99
CA TYR A 127 0.81 -1.26 24.08
C TYR A 127 2.24 -0.83 24.39
N ASP A 128 2.99 -1.67 25.10
CA ASP A 128 4.42 -1.50 25.28
C ASP A 128 5.16 -1.69 23.93
N GLU A 129 6.37 -1.15 23.85
CA GLU A 129 7.17 -1.11 22.61
C GLU A 129 7.34 -2.51 21.98
N LYS A 130 7.59 -3.55 22.79
CA LYS A 130 7.81 -4.90 22.31
C LYS A 130 6.53 -5.53 21.74
N THR A 131 5.43 -5.38 22.45
CA THR A 131 4.11 -5.84 21.97
C THR A 131 3.69 -5.09 20.72
N ALA A 132 3.88 -3.77 20.66
CA ALA A 132 3.59 -2.93 19.51
C ALA A 132 4.40 -3.36 18.28
N GLU A 133 5.70 -3.65 18.43
CA GLU A 133 6.56 -4.15 17.35
C GLU A 133 6.00 -5.44 16.72
N PHE A 134 5.61 -6.41 17.53
CA PHE A 134 5.10 -7.69 17.01
C PHE A 134 3.72 -7.57 16.40
N ARG A 135 2.82 -6.79 16.99
CA ARG A 135 1.49 -6.52 16.41
C ARG A 135 1.60 -5.82 15.07
N ALA A 136 2.49 -4.83 14.94
CA ALA A 136 2.78 -4.15 13.69
C ALA A 136 3.27 -5.12 12.60
N LYS A 137 4.19 -6.03 12.95
CA LYS A 137 4.68 -7.06 12.03
C LYS A 137 3.59 -8.04 11.61
N ILE A 138 2.77 -8.50 12.55
CA ILE A 138 1.65 -9.41 12.26
C ILE A 138 0.67 -8.74 11.29
N MET A 139 0.23 -7.51 11.59
CA MET A 139 -0.66 -6.75 10.72
C MET A 139 -0.06 -6.56 9.33
N TYR A 140 1.19 -6.12 9.25
CA TYR A 140 1.85 -5.87 7.98
C TYR A 140 2.05 -7.14 7.15
N TYR A 141 2.53 -8.22 7.75
CA TYR A 141 2.75 -9.49 7.04
C TYR A 141 1.45 -10.15 6.63
N HIS A 142 0.40 -10.04 7.46
CA HIS A 142 -0.95 -10.45 7.07
C HIS A 142 -1.40 -9.71 5.81
N GLN A 143 -1.29 -8.38 5.78
CA GLN A 143 -1.69 -7.56 4.63
C GLN A 143 -0.91 -7.91 3.36
N ILE A 144 0.42 -8.08 3.46
CA ILE A 144 1.24 -8.48 2.31
C ILE A 144 0.88 -9.89 1.85
N GLY A 145 0.66 -10.83 2.77
CA GLY A 145 0.24 -12.19 2.46
C GLY A 145 -1.12 -12.22 1.74
N TYR A 146 -2.10 -11.48 2.25
CA TYR A 146 -3.43 -11.35 1.66
C TYR A 146 -3.38 -10.86 0.20
N GLN A 147 -2.59 -9.83 -0.07
CA GLN A 147 -2.41 -9.28 -1.42
C GLN A 147 -1.64 -10.22 -2.34
N THR A 148 -0.59 -10.87 -1.83
CA THR A 148 0.25 -11.79 -2.61
C THR A 148 -0.50 -13.06 -3.00
N LEU A 149 -1.40 -13.53 -2.13
CA LEU A 149 -2.27 -14.67 -2.39
C LEU A 149 -3.40 -14.33 -3.38
N ALA A 150 -3.57 -13.05 -3.70
CA ALA A 150 -4.65 -12.55 -4.56
C ALA A 150 -6.03 -13.08 -4.13
N VAL A 151 -6.32 -12.98 -2.82
CA VAL A 151 -7.59 -13.47 -2.26
C VAL A 151 -8.75 -12.72 -2.89
N GLU A 152 -9.64 -13.44 -3.57
CA GLU A 152 -10.81 -12.87 -4.23
C GLU A 152 -11.99 -12.83 -3.27
N GLU A 153 -12.36 -11.64 -2.84
CA GLU A 153 -13.51 -11.38 -1.97
C GLU A 153 -14.27 -10.14 -2.42
N SER A 154 -15.57 -10.12 -2.17
CA SER A 154 -16.37 -8.90 -2.33
C SER A 154 -15.90 -7.83 -1.33
N LEU A 155 -16.17 -6.56 -1.63
CA LEU A 155 -15.86 -5.48 -0.69
C LEU A 155 -16.53 -5.72 0.67
N ASP A 156 -17.80 -6.16 0.69
CA ASP A 156 -18.52 -6.43 1.94
C ASP A 156 -17.83 -7.54 2.75
N GLN A 157 -17.37 -8.61 2.10
CA GLN A 157 -16.61 -9.66 2.77
C GLN A 157 -15.28 -9.16 3.31
N ARG A 158 -14.56 -8.35 2.55
CA ARG A 158 -13.31 -7.71 3.02
C ARG A 158 -13.52 -6.83 4.23
N LEU A 159 -14.58 -6.00 4.23
CA LEU A 159 -14.93 -5.15 5.38
C LEU A 159 -15.25 -5.96 6.63
N MET A 160 -16.03 -7.03 6.47
CA MET A 160 -16.33 -7.95 7.57
C MET A 160 -15.06 -8.62 8.12
N ASN A 161 -14.23 -9.15 7.22
CA ASN A 161 -12.98 -9.81 7.60
C ASN A 161 -12.00 -8.82 8.26
N ALA A 162 -11.92 -7.58 7.79
CA ALA A 162 -11.07 -6.55 8.39
C ALA A 162 -11.43 -6.30 9.87
N ALA A 163 -12.72 -6.30 10.19
CA ALA A 163 -13.19 -6.16 11.58
C ALA A 163 -12.70 -7.32 12.47
N TYR A 164 -12.81 -8.57 11.99
CA TYR A 164 -12.30 -9.74 12.72
C TYR A 164 -10.76 -9.72 12.85
N TYR A 165 -10.05 -9.36 11.80
CA TYR A 165 -8.59 -9.25 11.86
C TYR A 165 -8.16 -8.15 12.82
N ALA A 166 -8.83 -7.00 12.82
CA ALA A 166 -8.55 -5.92 13.75
C ALA A 166 -8.77 -6.36 15.21
N GLU A 167 -9.85 -7.10 15.50
CA GLU A 167 -10.09 -7.66 16.82
C GLU A 167 -8.98 -8.61 17.26
N ILE A 168 -8.66 -9.61 16.42
CA ILE A 168 -7.66 -10.65 16.75
C ILE A 168 -6.27 -10.04 16.91
N ILE A 169 -5.89 -9.10 16.01
CA ILE A 169 -4.54 -8.53 16.00
C ILE A 169 -4.38 -7.43 17.07
N SER A 170 -5.40 -6.63 17.32
CA SER A 170 -5.35 -5.51 18.29
C SER A 170 -5.95 -5.83 19.64
N GLU A 171 -6.58 -7.01 19.81
CA GLU A 171 -7.34 -7.35 21.04
C GLU A 171 -8.34 -6.27 21.47
N ASN A 172 -8.86 -5.52 20.50
CA ASN A 172 -9.78 -4.41 20.77
C ASN A 172 -11.13 -4.66 20.06
N PRO A 173 -12.02 -5.45 20.66
CA PRO A 173 -13.24 -5.96 20.04
C PRO A 173 -14.32 -4.92 19.75
N GLN A 174 -14.14 -3.66 20.13
CA GLN A 174 -15.28 -2.75 20.23
C GLN A 174 -15.45 -1.76 19.09
N GLU A 175 -14.65 -1.82 18.02
CA GLU A 175 -14.65 -0.72 17.05
C GLU A 175 -15.44 -0.99 15.76
N TYR A 176 -15.70 -2.25 15.45
CA TYR A 176 -16.41 -2.61 14.22
C TYR A 176 -17.65 -3.46 14.52
N PRO A 177 -18.79 -3.18 13.89
CA PRO A 177 -19.98 -4.01 14.02
C PRO A 177 -19.79 -5.29 13.17
N TYR A 178 -19.35 -6.38 13.78
CA TYR A 178 -18.91 -7.63 13.14
C TYR A 178 -19.88 -8.29 12.17
N ASN A 179 -21.16 -8.00 12.23
CA ASN A 179 -22.17 -8.60 11.35
C ASN A 179 -22.91 -7.52 10.53
N ASP A 180 -22.35 -6.33 10.42
CA ASP A 180 -22.95 -5.22 9.69
C ASP A 180 -21.91 -4.57 8.75
N PRO A 181 -21.76 -5.07 7.49
CA PRO A 181 -20.83 -4.50 6.53
C PRO A 181 -21.16 -3.03 6.20
N ASP A 182 -22.42 -2.63 6.28
CA ASP A 182 -22.83 -1.24 6.08
C ASP A 182 -22.42 -0.36 7.27
N GLY A 183 -22.43 -0.90 8.48
CA GLY A 183 -21.89 -0.23 9.67
C GLY A 183 -20.39 0.00 9.57
N VAL A 184 -19.63 -1.01 9.21
CA VAL A 184 -18.17 -0.89 8.94
C VAL A 184 -17.92 0.14 7.86
N ARG A 185 -18.64 0.07 6.74
CA ARG A 185 -18.54 1.01 5.62
C ARG A 185 -18.85 2.45 6.06
N ARG A 186 -19.89 2.68 6.89
CA ARG A 186 -20.21 4.00 7.43
C ARG A 186 -19.08 4.56 8.28
N ILE A 187 -18.49 3.75 9.17
CA ILE A 187 -17.37 4.15 10.03
C ILE A 187 -16.17 4.55 9.16
N MET A 188 -15.77 3.73 8.19
CA MET A 188 -14.66 4.00 7.29
C MET A 188 -14.90 5.23 6.40
N ASN A 189 -16.11 5.37 5.83
CA ASN A 189 -16.46 6.52 5.00
C ASN A 189 -16.51 7.84 5.79
N SER A 190 -16.88 7.82 7.06
CA SER A 190 -16.85 9.01 7.91
C SER A 190 -15.43 9.57 8.07
N ASN A 191 -14.44 8.71 7.96
CA ASN A 191 -13.02 9.06 7.98
C ASN A 191 -12.55 9.68 6.65
N LEU A 192 -13.05 9.18 5.52
CA LEU A 192 -12.73 9.71 4.18
C LEU A 192 -13.33 11.11 3.93
N GLY A 193 -14.52 11.39 4.51
CA GLY A 193 -15.20 12.68 4.35
C GLY A 193 -14.56 13.85 5.11
N LYS A 194 -13.65 13.58 6.04
CA LYS A 194 -12.92 14.61 6.80
C LYS A 194 -11.65 15.12 6.11
N ASN A 195 -11.27 14.51 5.01
CA ASN A 195 -10.04 14.82 4.26
C ASN A 195 -10.34 15.54 2.91
N LYS A 196 -11.48 16.23 2.79
CA LYS A 196 -11.81 17.09 1.64
C LYS A 196 -11.71 18.55 2.00
#